data_6561db6c5dcff36ae646b25f7ca912eb
#
_entry.id   6561db6c5dcff36ae646b25f7ca912eb
#
_cell.length_a   1.000
_cell.length_b   1.000
_cell.length_c   1.000
_cell.angle_alpha   90.00
_cell.angle_beta   90.00
_cell.angle_gamma   90.00
#
_symmetry.space_group_name_H-M   'P 1'
#
loop_
_entity.id
_entity.type
_entity.pdbx_description
1 polymer ?
#
loop_
_entity_poly.entity_id
_entity_poly.type
_entity_poly.pdbx_seq_one_letter_code
_entity_poly.pdbx_strand_id
1 'polypeptide(L)'
;MGESKRILPENNDAQEERQPMIFTQEHEELRRTVRSFVEREINPNVDQWEKDGRFPIHEIFRKAGELGLLGISKPEKFGGMGLDYSYSIVAAEEFGSITCGGIPMAIGVQTDMCTPALARFGSDELREEFLRPAIAGEMVGCIGVSEVGAGSDVAGLKTTARKDGDDYVINGSKMWITNSPSADFMCLLANTSDDKPHVNKSLIVVPMKTPGITLSPHLDKLGMRGSETAQVFFDNVRVPQRNRIGAEGAGFMMQMLQFQEERLFGAANMIKGLEHCIDVTIEYCKERRTFGQPLIDNQVIHFRMAEMMTEVEALRALVYQATELYVKGRDVTRLASMAKLKAGRLGREVSDACLQYWGGMGFMWDNPVSRAYRDTRLVSIGGGADEIMLGIICKLMGILPGKKKG
;
A
#
# COMPACT_ATOMS: atom_id res chain seq x y z
N MET A 1 44.25 -38.36 22.02
CA MET A 1 43.28 -37.35 22.44
C MET A 1 43.58 -36.10 21.60
N GLY A 2 42.89 -35.90 20.51
CA GLY A 2 43.11 -34.81 19.57
C GLY A 2 41.87 -33.92 19.60
N GLU A 3 42.07 -32.67 20.02
CA GLU A 3 41.03 -31.64 19.95
C GLU A 3 40.69 -31.35 18.49
N SER A 4 39.46 -31.66 18.11
CA SER A 4 38.88 -31.25 16.85
C SER A 4 38.53 -29.77 16.92
N LYS A 5 39.37 -28.89 16.39
CA LYS A 5 39.04 -27.49 16.14
C LYS A 5 37.93 -27.45 15.06
N ARG A 6 36.73 -27.04 15.46
CA ARG A 6 35.67 -26.63 14.54
C ARG A 6 36.13 -25.38 13.80
N ILE A 7 36.41 -25.53 12.53
CA ILE A 7 36.55 -24.43 11.57
C ILE A 7 35.14 -24.16 11.04
N LEU A 8 34.44 -23.22 11.63
CA LEU A 8 33.31 -22.55 10.99
C LEU A 8 33.82 -21.19 10.52
N PRO A 9 33.70 -20.84 9.25
CA PRO A 9 34.02 -19.49 8.81
C PRO A 9 33.03 -18.51 9.45
N GLU A 10 33.56 -17.40 9.96
CA GLU A 10 32.73 -16.26 10.37
C GLU A 10 31.98 -15.74 9.14
N ASN A 11 30.67 -15.86 9.17
CA ASN A 11 29.77 -15.42 8.12
C ASN A 11 29.67 -13.88 8.15
N ASN A 12 30.67 -13.18 7.58
CA ASN A 12 30.52 -11.76 7.23
C ASN A 12 30.00 -11.55 5.80
N ASP A 13 29.82 -12.62 5.00
CA ASP A 13 29.46 -12.52 3.59
C ASP A 13 27.95 -12.66 3.31
N ALA A 14 27.12 -12.76 4.34
CA ALA A 14 25.68 -13.02 4.17
C ALA A 14 24.87 -11.82 3.67
N GLN A 15 25.48 -10.63 3.54
CA GLN A 15 24.78 -9.43 3.05
C GLN A 15 25.06 -9.10 1.57
N GLU A 16 26.12 -9.64 0.95
CA GLU A 16 26.45 -9.33 -0.45
C GLU A 16 25.76 -10.22 -1.50
N GLU A 17 25.21 -11.38 -1.14
CA GLU A 17 24.65 -12.33 -2.14
C GLU A 17 23.17 -12.09 -2.52
N ARG A 18 22.50 -11.00 -2.08
CA ARG A 18 21.04 -10.86 -2.19
C ARG A 18 20.52 -9.96 -3.32
N GLN A 19 21.33 -9.57 -4.29
CA GLN A 19 20.83 -8.69 -5.35
C GLN A 19 20.33 -9.46 -6.57
N PRO A 20 19.00 -9.43 -6.87
CA PRO A 20 18.52 -9.78 -8.21
C PRO A 20 19.09 -8.76 -9.22
N MET A 21 19.33 -9.19 -10.46
CA MET A 21 20.04 -8.44 -11.53
C MET A 21 19.42 -7.08 -11.93
N ILE A 22 18.25 -6.71 -11.40
CA ILE A 22 17.58 -5.43 -11.73
C ILE A 22 17.98 -4.27 -10.82
N PHE A 23 18.58 -4.51 -9.67
CA PHE A 23 18.91 -3.46 -8.71
C PHE A 23 20.37 -3.03 -8.86
N THR A 24 20.57 -1.71 -8.93
CA THR A 24 21.86 -1.04 -9.10
C THR A 24 22.30 -0.38 -7.80
N GLN A 25 23.48 0.23 -7.80
CA GLN A 25 23.96 1.00 -6.65
C GLN A 25 23.03 2.16 -6.29
N GLU A 26 22.38 2.79 -7.28
CA GLU A 26 21.40 3.87 -7.04
C GLU A 26 20.17 3.38 -6.29
N HIS A 27 19.72 2.16 -6.56
CA HIS A 27 18.64 1.53 -5.78
C HIS A 27 19.05 1.35 -4.31
N GLU A 28 20.29 0.95 -4.04
CA GLU A 28 20.79 0.79 -2.67
C GLU A 28 20.99 2.14 -1.96
N GLU A 29 21.32 3.20 -2.69
CA GLU A 29 21.34 4.56 -2.15
C GLU A 29 19.94 5.05 -1.76
N LEU A 30 18.94 4.76 -2.60
CA LEU A 30 17.55 5.03 -2.27
C LEU A 30 17.09 4.22 -1.05
N ARG A 31 17.46 2.92 -0.94
CA ARG A 31 17.17 2.11 0.27
C ARG A 31 17.70 2.77 1.53
N ARG A 32 18.96 3.19 1.52
CA ARG A 32 19.57 3.89 2.67
C ARG A 32 18.87 5.18 3.01
N THR A 33 18.47 5.94 2.01
CA THR A 33 17.73 7.20 2.19
C THR A 33 16.37 6.96 2.85
N VAL A 34 15.58 6.02 2.31
CA VAL A 34 14.26 5.67 2.88
C VAL A 34 14.40 5.12 4.29
N ARG A 35 15.34 4.21 4.51
CA ARG A 35 15.61 3.64 5.85
C ARG A 35 15.97 4.71 6.86
N SER A 36 16.88 5.61 6.51
CA SER A 36 17.27 6.73 7.38
C SER A 36 16.09 7.65 7.71
N PHE A 37 15.24 7.93 6.73
CA PHE A 37 14.01 8.70 6.93
C PHE A 37 13.05 8.00 7.90
N VAL A 38 12.80 6.71 7.70
CA VAL A 38 11.94 5.90 8.58
C VAL A 38 12.46 5.86 10.02
N GLU A 39 13.75 5.59 10.18
CA GLU A 39 14.38 5.47 11.51
C GLU A 39 14.42 6.78 12.29
N ARG A 40 14.58 7.92 11.61
CA ARG A 40 14.73 9.23 12.27
C ARG A 40 13.42 9.97 12.44
N GLU A 41 12.56 9.94 11.45
CA GLU A 41 11.38 10.81 11.39
C GLU A 41 10.08 10.07 11.75
N ILE A 42 10.01 8.74 11.55
CA ILE A 42 8.77 8.00 11.68
C ILE A 42 8.76 7.09 12.90
N ASN A 43 9.62 6.06 12.93
CA ASN A 43 9.56 5.00 13.95
C ASN A 43 9.64 5.48 15.41
N PRO A 44 10.42 6.53 15.76
CA PRO A 44 10.44 7.03 17.13
C PRO A 44 9.09 7.59 17.63
N ASN A 45 8.18 7.91 16.72
CA ASN A 45 6.91 8.56 17.02
C ASN A 45 5.69 7.64 16.87
N VAL A 46 5.86 6.44 16.29
CA VAL A 46 4.75 5.54 15.91
C VAL A 46 3.85 5.20 17.09
N ASP A 47 4.41 4.89 18.25
CA ASP A 47 3.61 4.51 19.42
C ASP A 47 2.67 5.62 19.88
N GLN A 48 3.12 6.86 19.81
CA GLN A 48 2.29 8.01 20.15
C GLN A 48 1.21 8.24 19.09
N TRP A 49 1.58 8.19 17.81
CA TRP A 49 0.63 8.38 16.71
C TRP A 49 -0.45 7.29 16.62
N GLU A 50 -0.09 6.04 16.96
CA GLU A 50 -1.09 4.96 17.07
C GLU A 50 -2.06 5.18 18.24
N LYS A 51 -1.62 5.77 19.36
CA LYS A 51 -2.47 6.17 20.49
C LYS A 51 -3.38 7.33 20.11
N ASP A 52 -2.85 8.33 19.41
CA ASP A 52 -3.58 9.52 18.98
C ASP A 52 -4.56 9.22 17.82
N GLY A 53 -4.41 8.06 17.16
CA GLY A 53 -5.20 7.66 15.99
C GLY A 53 -4.90 8.48 14.74
N ARG A 54 -3.80 9.22 14.71
CA ARG A 54 -3.33 10.03 13.57
C ARG A 54 -1.86 10.37 13.70
N PHE A 55 -1.21 10.68 12.59
CA PHE A 55 0.13 11.24 12.53
C PHE A 55 0.10 12.61 11.81
N PRO A 56 1.11 13.47 11.97
CA PRO A 56 1.17 14.78 11.34
C PRO A 56 1.49 14.67 9.84
N ILE A 57 0.49 14.21 9.05
CA ILE A 57 0.65 13.80 7.66
C ILE A 57 1.28 14.88 6.78
N HIS A 58 0.87 16.15 6.89
CA HIS A 58 1.44 17.25 6.10
C HIS A 58 2.92 17.50 6.42
N GLU A 59 3.33 17.36 7.69
CA GLU A 59 4.73 17.50 8.09
C GLU A 59 5.58 16.36 7.52
N ILE A 60 5.13 15.12 7.73
CA ILE A 60 5.84 13.93 7.26
C ILE A 60 5.89 13.88 5.73
N PHE A 61 4.81 14.26 5.04
CA PHE A 61 4.79 14.30 3.58
C PHE A 61 5.70 15.39 3.03
N ARG A 62 5.79 16.56 3.66
CA ARG A 62 6.74 17.59 3.25
C ARG A 62 8.18 17.09 3.36
N LYS A 63 8.56 16.47 4.48
CA LYS A 63 9.89 15.87 4.66
C LYS A 63 10.17 14.77 3.63
N ALA A 64 9.18 13.92 3.34
CA ALA A 64 9.29 12.89 2.30
C ALA A 64 9.41 13.50 0.89
N GLY A 65 8.68 14.59 0.61
CA GLY A 65 8.75 15.34 -0.65
C GLY A 65 10.12 16.01 -0.85
N GLU A 66 10.70 16.61 0.18
CA GLU A 66 12.06 17.19 0.16
C GLU A 66 13.13 16.14 -0.21
N LEU A 67 12.90 14.88 0.15
CA LEU A 67 13.75 13.74 -0.23
C LEU A 67 13.37 13.11 -1.59
N GLY A 68 12.35 13.64 -2.28
CA GLY A 68 11.83 13.12 -3.56
C GLY A 68 11.01 11.83 -3.43
N LEU A 69 10.76 11.32 -2.23
CA LEU A 69 10.15 10.00 -1.99
C LEU A 69 8.68 9.91 -2.42
N LEU A 70 7.97 11.03 -2.60
CA LEU A 70 6.60 11.07 -3.09
C LEU A 70 6.49 11.13 -4.62
N GLY A 71 7.62 11.35 -5.32
CA GLY A 71 7.68 11.55 -6.75
C GLY A 71 8.62 10.63 -7.52
N ILE A 72 9.05 9.51 -6.97
CA ILE A 72 10.09 8.63 -7.53
C ILE A 72 9.83 8.29 -9.01
N SER A 73 8.67 7.78 -9.36
CA SER A 73 8.29 7.41 -10.73
C SER A 73 7.42 8.47 -11.43
N LYS A 74 7.34 9.68 -10.90
CA LYS A 74 6.55 10.75 -11.49
C LYS A 74 7.40 11.60 -12.45
N PRO A 75 6.77 12.29 -13.44
CA PRO A 75 7.50 13.04 -14.45
C PRO A 75 8.34 14.18 -13.85
N GLU A 76 9.60 14.32 -14.31
CA GLU A 76 10.53 15.38 -13.90
C GLU A 76 9.96 16.78 -14.13
N LYS A 77 9.23 17.00 -15.24
CA LYS A 77 8.56 18.26 -15.55
C LYS A 77 7.72 18.80 -14.40
N PHE A 78 7.15 17.91 -13.57
CA PHE A 78 6.28 18.27 -12.44
C PHE A 78 6.95 18.02 -11.07
N GLY A 79 8.27 17.91 -11.04
CA GLY A 79 9.03 17.76 -9.79
C GLY A 79 9.28 16.32 -9.36
N GLY A 80 8.91 15.33 -10.17
CA GLY A 80 9.24 13.93 -9.93
C GLY A 80 10.69 13.59 -10.29
N MET A 81 11.14 12.39 -9.93
CA MET A 81 12.50 11.92 -10.25
C MET A 81 12.59 11.28 -11.65
N GLY A 82 11.47 10.95 -12.29
CA GLY A 82 11.44 10.29 -13.62
C GLY A 82 12.01 8.87 -13.64
N LEU A 83 12.24 8.26 -12.48
CA LEU A 83 12.80 6.91 -12.38
C LEU A 83 11.78 5.84 -12.73
N ASP A 84 12.23 4.66 -13.12
CA ASP A 84 11.35 3.54 -13.39
C ASP A 84 10.72 2.96 -12.11
N TYR A 85 9.75 2.06 -12.28
CA TYR A 85 8.96 1.57 -11.14
C TYR A 85 9.74 0.65 -10.20
N SER A 86 10.92 0.15 -10.57
CA SER A 86 11.77 -0.65 -9.67
C SER A 86 12.24 0.16 -8.45
N TYR A 87 12.49 1.45 -8.63
CA TYR A 87 12.83 2.36 -7.54
C TYR A 87 11.64 2.59 -6.59
N SER A 88 10.43 2.69 -7.11
CA SER A 88 9.22 2.77 -6.28
C SER A 88 9.02 1.51 -5.43
N ILE A 89 9.32 0.33 -5.99
CA ILE A 89 9.23 -0.96 -5.27
C ILE A 89 10.29 -1.05 -4.17
N VAL A 90 11.52 -0.59 -4.43
CA VAL A 90 12.57 -0.52 -3.41
C VAL A 90 12.14 0.38 -2.24
N ALA A 91 11.58 1.55 -2.54
CA ALA A 91 11.06 2.45 -1.52
C ALA A 91 9.88 1.83 -0.76
N ALA A 92 8.94 1.18 -1.46
CA ALA A 92 7.81 0.49 -0.84
C ALA A 92 8.25 -0.62 0.12
N GLU A 93 9.26 -1.40 -0.25
CA GLU A 93 9.83 -2.43 0.61
C GLU A 93 10.45 -1.82 1.88
N GLU A 94 11.24 -0.75 1.75
CA GLU A 94 11.83 -0.07 2.91
C GLU A 94 10.78 0.63 3.79
N PHE A 95 9.71 1.20 3.23
CA PHE A 95 8.59 1.69 4.03
C PHE A 95 7.91 0.59 4.85
N GLY A 96 8.04 -0.67 4.45
CA GLY A 96 7.62 -1.82 5.25
C GLY A 96 8.35 -1.97 6.59
N SER A 97 9.48 -1.28 6.81
CA SER A 97 10.18 -1.22 8.11
C SER A 97 9.56 -0.23 9.11
N ILE A 98 8.53 0.53 8.70
CA ILE A 98 7.73 1.34 9.62
C ILE A 98 6.96 0.39 10.55
N THR A 99 7.09 0.60 11.87
CA THR A 99 6.56 -0.29 12.90
C THR A 99 5.05 -0.23 13.11
N CYS A 100 4.31 0.32 12.14
CA CYS A 100 2.84 0.25 12.02
C CYS A 100 2.43 0.22 10.54
N GLY A 101 1.23 -0.28 10.25
CA GLY A 101 0.72 -0.36 8.87
C GLY A 101 0.05 0.92 8.38
N GLY A 102 -0.32 1.85 9.27
CA GLY A 102 -1.11 3.03 8.91
C GLY A 102 -0.33 4.06 8.09
N ILE A 103 0.92 4.35 8.45
CA ILE A 103 1.74 5.37 7.79
C ILE A 103 2.18 4.92 6.39
N PRO A 104 2.73 3.70 6.19
CA PRO A 104 3.04 3.24 4.84
C PRO A 104 1.79 3.14 3.95
N MET A 105 0.61 2.81 4.51
CA MET A 105 -0.66 2.88 3.78
C MET A 105 -0.97 4.32 3.32
N ALA A 106 -0.82 5.32 4.19
CA ALA A 106 -1.06 6.72 3.85
C ALA A 106 -0.10 7.21 2.74
N ILE A 107 1.19 6.82 2.81
CA ILE A 107 2.18 7.11 1.77
C ILE A 107 1.78 6.44 0.45
N GLY A 108 1.42 5.15 0.45
CA GLY A 108 0.98 4.42 -0.73
C GLY A 108 -0.30 4.97 -1.37
N VAL A 109 -1.23 5.51 -0.57
CA VAL A 109 -2.39 6.25 -1.10
C VAL A 109 -1.93 7.45 -1.92
N GLN A 110 -0.94 8.20 -1.45
CA GLN A 110 -0.37 9.34 -2.18
C GLN A 110 0.35 8.89 -3.46
N THR A 111 1.28 7.95 -3.35
CA THR A 111 2.26 7.62 -4.39
C THR A 111 1.73 6.66 -5.45
N ASP A 112 0.95 5.65 -5.06
CA ASP A 112 0.56 4.51 -5.91
C ASP A 112 -0.94 4.40 -6.16
N MET A 113 -1.79 5.17 -5.45
CA MET A 113 -3.24 5.10 -5.59
C MET A 113 -3.88 6.40 -6.07
N CYS A 114 -3.46 7.58 -5.59
CA CYS A 114 -4.06 8.86 -5.92
C CYS A 114 -3.40 9.52 -7.13
N THR A 115 -2.07 9.55 -7.18
CA THR A 115 -1.31 10.32 -8.17
C THR A 115 -1.00 9.62 -9.50
N PRO A 116 -0.99 8.27 -9.65
CA PRO A 116 -0.56 7.65 -10.90
C PRO A 116 -1.44 8.00 -12.12
N ALA A 117 -2.77 7.96 -11.98
CA ALA A 117 -3.67 8.32 -13.08
C ALA A 117 -3.55 9.82 -13.42
N LEU A 118 -3.43 10.70 -12.42
CA LEU A 118 -3.20 12.12 -12.61
C LEU A 118 -1.88 12.38 -13.35
N ALA A 119 -0.81 11.67 -12.97
CA ALA A 119 0.51 11.80 -13.61
C ALA A 119 0.51 11.34 -15.07
N ARG A 120 -0.24 10.27 -15.41
CA ARG A 120 -0.24 9.68 -16.76
C ARG A 120 -1.23 10.35 -17.71
N PHE A 121 -2.41 10.71 -17.22
CA PHE A 121 -3.55 11.08 -18.04
C PHE A 121 -4.08 12.49 -17.75
N GLY A 122 -3.63 13.16 -16.69
CA GLY A 122 -4.01 14.53 -16.37
C GLY A 122 -3.55 15.53 -17.44
N SER A 123 -4.25 16.64 -17.58
CA SER A 123 -3.74 17.77 -18.35
C SER A 123 -2.54 18.41 -17.64
N ASP A 124 -1.75 19.22 -18.34
CA ASP A 124 -0.61 19.90 -17.72
C ASP A 124 -1.07 20.87 -16.63
N GLU A 125 -2.24 21.51 -16.80
CA GLU A 125 -2.83 22.39 -15.78
C GLU A 125 -3.16 21.60 -14.51
N LEU A 126 -3.78 20.41 -14.64
CA LEU A 126 -4.06 19.56 -13.48
C LEU A 126 -2.80 19.04 -12.78
N ARG A 127 -1.78 18.72 -13.58
CA ARG A 127 -0.49 18.28 -13.04
C ARG A 127 0.22 19.40 -12.27
N GLU A 128 0.20 20.63 -12.81
CA GLU A 128 0.76 21.79 -12.11
C GLU A 128 -0.02 22.14 -10.84
N GLU A 129 -1.36 22.09 -10.89
CA GLU A 129 -2.23 22.49 -9.78
C GLU A 129 -2.24 21.47 -8.63
N PHE A 130 -2.17 20.15 -8.93
CA PHE A 130 -2.36 19.08 -7.94
C PHE A 130 -1.19 18.10 -7.85
N LEU A 131 -0.59 17.69 -8.97
CA LEU A 131 0.47 16.69 -8.94
C LEU A 131 1.78 17.26 -8.40
N ARG A 132 2.20 18.43 -8.87
CA ARG A 132 3.44 19.08 -8.41
C ARG A 132 3.45 19.29 -6.90
N PRO A 133 2.44 19.95 -6.28
CA PRO A 133 2.41 20.10 -4.83
C PRO A 133 2.22 18.77 -4.08
N ALA A 134 1.58 17.75 -4.67
CA ALA A 134 1.51 16.43 -4.08
C ALA A 134 2.87 15.72 -4.06
N ILE A 135 3.69 15.86 -5.10
CA ILE A 135 5.07 15.36 -5.16
C ILE A 135 5.96 16.07 -4.14
N ALA A 136 5.80 17.40 -3.99
CA ALA A 136 6.52 18.18 -3.01
C ALA A 136 6.06 17.92 -1.54
N GLY A 137 4.98 17.18 -1.35
CA GLY A 137 4.39 16.94 -0.01
C GLY A 137 3.65 18.12 0.58
N GLU A 138 3.36 19.14 -0.23
CA GLU A 138 2.60 20.33 0.14
C GLU A 138 1.09 20.09 0.15
N MET A 139 0.63 19.13 -0.66
CA MET A 139 -0.75 18.66 -0.72
C MET A 139 -0.84 17.16 -0.43
N VAL A 140 -1.82 16.81 0.38
CA VAL A 140 -2.19 15.41 0.67
C VAL A 140 -3.33 15.00 -0.25
N GLY A 141 -3.15 13.89 -0.99
CA GLY A 141 -4.18 13.30 -1.83
C GLY A 141 -4.85 12.11 -1.17
N CYS A 142 -6.09 11.88 -1.56
CA CYS A 142 -6.82 10.64 -1.29
C CYS A 142 -7.48 10.10 -2.54
N ILE A 143 -7.90 8.83 -2.52
CA ILE A 143 -8.58 8.19 -3.64
C ILE A 143 -10.02 7.81 -3.26
N GLY A 144 -11.00 8.24 -4.05
CA GLY A 144 -12.42 8.01 -3.84
C GLY A 144 -12.98 6.96 -4.81
N VAL A 145 -12.83 5.66 -4.50
CA VAL A 145 -13.37 4.56 -5.31
C VAL A 145 -14.47 3.83 -4.57
N SER A 146 -14.17 3.22 -3.44
CA SER A 146 -15.08 2.33 -2.70
C SER A 146 -16.31 3.04 -2.14
N GLU A 147 -17.44 2.34 -2.17
CA GLU A 147 -18.71 2.75 -1.54
C GLU A 147 -19.20 1.63 -0.62
N VAL A 148 -20.14 1.92 0.29
CA VAL A 148 -20.71 0.91 1.20
C VAL A 148 -21.26 -0.29 0.42
N GLY A 149 -21.88 -0.04 -0.74
CA GLY A 149 -22.48 -1.07 -1.61
C GLY A 149 -21.59 -1.52 -2.77
N ALA A 150 -20.36 -0.98 -2.92
CA ALA A 150 -19.48 -1.23 -4.07
C ALA A 150 -17.99 -1.20 -3.65
N GLY A 151 -17.54 -2.27 -3.00
CA GLY A 151 -16.13 -2.52 -2.68
C GLY A 151 -15.46 -3.35 -3.76
N SER A 152 -15.64 -4.66 -3.75
CA SER A 152 -15.11 -5.58 -4.76
C SER A 152 -15.72 -5.36 -6.16
N ASP A 153 -17.00 -5.02 -6.23
CA ASP A 153 -17.68 -4.66 -7.49
C ASP A 153 -17.58 -3.14 -7.74
N VAL A 154 -16.40 -2.69 -8.16
CA VAL A 154 -16.15 -1.29 -8.54
C VAL A 154 -17.05 -0.83 -9.69
N ALA A 155 -17.47 -1.74 -10.57
CA ALA A 155 -18.38 -1.41 -11.68
C ALA A 155 -19.77 -0.95 -11.18
N GLY A 156 -20.20 -1.44 -10.01
CA GLY A 156 -21.48 -1.16 -9.39
C GLY A 156 -21.58 0.12 -8.55
N LEU A 157 -20.54 0.98 -8.53
CA LEU A 157 -20.57 2.24 -7.78
C LEU A 157 -21.70 3.17 -8.24
N LYS A 158 -22.24 3.97 -7.31
CA LYS A 158 -23.43 4.80 -7.53
C LYS A 158 -23.16 6.30 -7.49
N THR A 159 -22.04 6.77 -6.96
CA THR A 159 -21.67 8.20 -6.98
C THR A 159 -21.69 8.72 -8.41
N THR A 160 -22.37 9.85 -8.63
CA THR A 160 -22.54 10.48 -9.95
C THR A 160 -21.80 11.81 -10.02
N ALA A 161 -21.37 12.19 -11.22
CA ALA A 161 -20.84 13.49 -11.55
C ALA A 161 -21.47 13.94 -12.88
N ARG A 162 -22.57 14.70 -12.80
CA ARG A 162 -23.34 15.11 -13.97
C ARG A 162 -22.92 16.49 -14.44
N LYS A 163 -22.84 16.67 -15.75
CA LYS A 163 -22.53 17.98 -16.35
C LYS A 163 -23.66 18.96 -16.10
N ASP A 164 -23.29 20.18 -15.70
CA ASP A 164 -24.17 21.34 -15.59
C ASP A 164 -23.37 22.61 -15.91
N GLY A 165 -23.59 23.17 -17.09
CA GLY A 165 -22.74 24.23 -17.65
C GLY A 165 -21.30 23.75 -17.84
N ASP A 166 -20.35 24.50 -17.31
CA ASP A 166 -18.92 24.20 -17.36
C ASP A 166 -18.43 23.31 -16.19
N ASP A 167 -19.36 22.88 -15.32
CA ASP A 167 -19.06 22.09 -14.13
C ASP A 167 -19.57 20.65 -14.25
N TYR A 168 -19.01 19.77 -13.38
CA TYR A 168 -19.65 18.58 -12.87
C TYR A 168 -20.35 18.88 -11.54
N VAL A 169 -21.56 18.37 -11.37
CA VAL A 169 -22.29 18.34 -10.09
C VAL A 169 -22.21 16.91 -9.55
N ILE A 170 -21.53 16.76 -8.41
CA ILE A 170 -21.22 15.45 -7.81
C ILE A 170 -22.19 15.19 -6.66
N ASN A 171 -22.78 13.98 -6.68
CA ASN A 171 -23.69 13.49 -5.63
C ASN A 171 -23.36 12.03 -5.29
N GLY A 172 -23.37 11.67 -3.99
CA GLY A 172 -23.11 10.32 -3.52
C GLY A 172 -22.26 10.27 -2.28
N SER A 173 -21.58 9.15 -2.07
CA SER A 173 -20.64 9.00 -0.96
C SER A 173 -19.56 7.97 -1.25
N LYS A 174 -18.41 8.12 -0.59
CA LYS A 174 -17.31 7.17 -0.63
C LYS A 174 -16.98 6.70 0.78
N MET A 175 -16.62 5.42 0.92
CA MET A 175 -16.42 4.78 2.21
C MET A 175 -14.99 4.26 2.36
N TRP A 176 -14.46 4.29 3.57
CA TRP A 176 -13.09 3.86 3.95
C TRP A 176 -12.00 4.65 3.23
N ILE A 177 -12.17 5.96 3.12
CA ILE A 177 -11.23 6.80 2.37
C ILE A 177 -10.07 7.21 3.27
N THR A 178 -8.95 6.53 3.10
CA THR A 178 -7.70 6.83 3.80
C THR A 178 -7.18 8.21 3.39
N ASN A 179 -6.61 8.94 4.32
CA ASN A 179 -6.15 10.32 4.25
C ASN A 179 -7.27 11.37 4.14
N SER A 180 -8.53 11.02 3.89
CA SER A 180 -9.58 12.01 3.59
C SER A 180 -9.79 13.07 4.67
N PRO A 181 -9.61 12.84 5.98
CA PRO A 181 -9.73 13.91 6.98
C PRO A 181 -8.67 15.01 6.84
N SER A 182 -7.50 14.67 6.34
CA SER A 182 -6.37 15.59 6.14
C SER A 182 -6.08 15.90 4.66
N ALA A 183 -6.86 15.32 3.73
CA ALA A 183 -6.61 15.49 2.30
C ALA A 183 -6.97 16.88 1.79
N ASP A 184 -6.13 17.41 0.89
CA ASP A 184 -6.39 18.64 0.17
C ASP A 184 -7.18 18.40 -1.12
N PHE A 185 -6.99 17.23 -1.74
CA PHE A 185 -7.75 16.82 -2.92
C PHE A 185 -8.02 15.31 -2.95
N MET A 186 -9.02 14.94 -3.73
CA MET A 186 -9.40 13.54 -3.99
C MET A 186 -9.34 13.25 -5.50
N CYS A 187 -8.75 12.12 -5.89
CA CYS A 187 -9.02 11.51 -7.19
C CYS A 187 -10.27 10.64 -7.08
N LEU A 188 -11.39 11.15 -7.57
CA LEU A 188 -12.72 10.55 -7.45
C LEU A 188 -13.09 9.76 -8.69
N LEU A 189 -13.48 8.49 -8.53
CA LEU A 189 -14.15 7.71 -9.58
C LEU A 189 -15.67 7.86 -9.43
N ALA A 190 -16.34 8.42 -10.44
CA ALA A 190 -17.79 8.65 -10.44
C ALA A 190 -18.41 8.35 -11.80
N ASN A 191 -19.72 8.05 -11.83
CA ASN A 191 -20.50 7.88 -13.05
C ASN A 191 -20.76 9.24 -13.71
N THR A 192 -20.27 9.46 -14.91
CA THR A 192 -20.47 10.69 -15.69
C THR A 192 -21.55 10.56 -16.75
N SER A 193 -21.94 9.33 -17.12
CA SER A 193 -23.04 9.05 -18.06
C SER A 193 -23.88 7.87 -17.59
N ASP A 194 -24.93 7.55 -18.33
CA ASP A 194 -25.83 6.40 -18.11
C ASP A 194 -25.45 5.19 -19.00
N ASP A 195 -24.29 5.23 -19.62
CA ASP A 195 -23.75 4.14 -20.42
C ASP A 195 -23.48 2.86 -19.61
N LYS A 196 -22.95 1.82 -20.27
CA LYS A 196 -22.58 0.55 -19.62
C LYS A 196 -21.55 0.78 -18.50
N PRO A 197 -21.61 0.00 -17.39
CA PRO A 197 -20.81 0.25 -16.18
C PRO A 197 -19.29 0.37 -16.35
N HIS A 198 -18.70 -0.14 -17.42
CA HIS A 198 -17.26 -0.07 -17.66
C HIS A 198 -16.81 1.16 -18.49
N VAL A 199 -17.75 1.89 -19.11
CA VAL A 199 -17.48 3.05 -19.97
C VAL A 199 -18.24 4.30 -19.54
N ASN A 200 -18.87 4.27 -18.38
CA ASN A 200 -19.68 5.39 -17.85
C ASN A 200 -19.00 6.14 -16.72
N LYS A 201 -17.76 5.80 -16.39
CA LYS A 201 -17.04 6.36 -15.22
C LYS A 201 -15.87 7.22 -15.66
N SER A 202 -15.69 8.33 -14.97
CA SER A 202 -14.52 9.21 -15.13
C SER A 202 -13.79 9.39 -13.82
N LEU A 203 -12.49 9.65 -13.89
CA LEU A 203 -11.70 10.12 -12.77
C LEU A 203 -11.73 11.65 -12.77
N ILE A 204 -11.99 12.24 -11.60
CA ILE A 204 -12.12 13.68 -11.41
C ILE A 204 -11.32 14.11 -10.19
N VAL A 205 -10.51 15.15 -10.32
CA VAL A 205 -9.85 15.78 -9.17
C VAL A 205 -10.82 16.69 -8.46
N VAL A 206 -11.07 16.43 -7.20
CA VAL A 206 -12.01 17.17 -6.34
C VAL A 206 -11.25 17.79 -5.18
N PRO A 207 -11.10 19.14 -5.11
CA PRO A 207 -10.56 19.79 -3.93
C PRO A 207 -11.42 19.53 -2.71
N MET A 208 -10.85 19.07 -1.61
CA MET A 208 -11.61 18.59 -0.44
C MET A 208 -12.31 19.71 0.35
N LYS A 209 -11.93 20.97 0.13
CA LYS A 209 -12.60 22.16 0.72
C LYS A 209 -13.78 22.67 -0.12
N THR A 210 -14.16 21.99 -1.20
CA THR A 210 -15.30 22.38 -2.05
C THR A 210 -16.60 22.32 -1.25
N PRO A 211 -17.46 23.34 -1.31
CA PRO A 211 -18.77 23.33 -0.65
C PRO A 211 -19.60 22.09 -1.04
N GLY A 212 -20.32 21.52 -0.07
CA GLY A 212 -21.11 20.31 -0.25
C GLY A 212 -20.37 19.01 0.10
N ILE A 213 -19.06 19.07 0.39
CA ILE A 213 -18.30 17.93 0.93
C ILE A 213 -18.43 17.92 2.45
N THR A 214 -18.80 16.75 2.99
CA THR A 214 -18.80 16.49 4.43
C THR A 214 -18.14 15.15 4.73
N LEU A 215 -17.57 15.03 5.92
CA LEU A 215 -16.87 13.84 6.38
C LEU A 215 -17.59 13.25 7.59
N SER A 216 -17.62 11.92 7.71
CA SER A 216 -17.96 11.27 8.97
C SER A 216 -16.89 11.57 10.02
N PRO A 217 -17.18 11.30 11.32
CA PRO A 217 -16.11 11.12 12.29
C PRO A 217 -15.08 10.09 11.81
N HIS A 218 -13.86 10.18 12.34
CA HIS A 218 -12.81 9.20 12.08
C HIS A 218 -13.30 7.78 12.39
N LEU A 219 -13.07 6.86 11.44
CA LEU A 219 -13.50 5.46 11.60
C LEU A 219 -12.57 4.73 12.57
N ASP A 220 -13.13 4.13 13.61
CA ASP A 220 -12.38 3.28 14.55
C ASP A 220 -12.11 1.92 13.90
N LYS A 221 -10.86 1.70 13.48
CA LYS A 221 -10.43 0.52 12.75
C LYS A 221 -9.81 -0.53 13.67
N LEU A 222 -9.82 -1.79 13.24
CA LEU A 222 -9.14 -2.90 13.92
C LEU A 222 -7.62 -2.65 14.04
N GLY A 223 -7.00 -2.13 12.97
CA GLY A 223 -5.58 -1.82 12.87
C GLY A 223 -5.33 -0.58 12.03
N MET A 224 -4.04 -0.28 11.73
CA MET A 224 -3.62 0.91 11.00
C MET A 224 -4.21 2.19 11.61
N ARG A 225 -4.21 2.26 12.93
CA ARG A 225 -4.90 3.34 13.67
C ARG A 225 -4.24 4.69 13.45
N GLY A 226 -2.93 4.74 13.28
CA GLY A 226 -2.18 5.96 12.99
C GLY A 226 -2.56 6.66 11.68
N SER A 227 -3.26 6.00 10.74
CA SER A 227 -3.78 6.63 9.53
C SER A 227 -5.25 7.03 9.69
N GLU A 228 -5.57 8.27 9.28
CA GLU A 228 -6.95 8.76 9.30
C GLU A 228 -7.76 8.15 8.15
N THR A 229 -9.01 7.78 8.44
CA THR A 229 -9.93 7.19 7.46
C THR A 229 -11.36 7.63 7.78
N ALA A 230 -12.10 8.11 6.79
CA ALA A 230 -13.48 8.54 6.97
C ALA A 230 -14.37 8.12 5.78
N GLN A 231 -15.67 8.26 5.97
CA GLN A 231 -16.64 8.31 4.89
C GLN A 231 -16.74 9.74 4.38
N VAL A 232 -16.80 9.91 3.06
CA VAL A 232 -16.94 11.22 2.41
C VAL A 232 -18.28 11.29 1.72
N PHE A 233 -19.04 12.37 1.96
CA PHE A 233 -20.34 12.62 1.36
C PHE A 233 -20.25 13.81 0.41
N PHE A 234 -20.97 13.72 -0.69
CA PHE A 234 -21.07 14.75 -1.73
C PHE A 234 -22.54 15.12 -1.90
N ASP A 235 -22.88 16.38 -1.62
CA ASP A 235 -24.20 16.97 -1.83
C ASP A 235 -24.07 18.18 -2.77
N ASN A 236 -24.43 17.97 -4.02
CA ASN A 236 -24.35 18.97 -5.09
C ASN A 236 -22.98 19.67 -5.20
N VAL A 237 -21.88 18.90 -5.00
CA VAL A 237 -20.52 19.41 -5.07
C VAL A 237 -20.16 19.79 -6.51
N ARG A 238 -19.82 21.06 -6.74
CA ARG A 238 -19.51 21.58 -8.05
C ARG A 238 -17.99 21.68 -8.27
N VAL A 239 -17.51 21.07 -9.35
CA VAL A 239 -16.10 21.19 -9.77
C VAL A 239 -16.04 21.42 -11.27
N PRO A 240 -15.10 22.24 -11.78
CA PRO A 240 -14.96 22.48 -13.21
C PRO A 240 -14.74 21.18 -14.01
N GLN A 241 -15.33 21.09 -15.20
CA GLN A 241 -15.13 19.92 -16.08
C GLN A 241 -13.66 19.69 -16.45
N ARG A 242 -12.82 20.73 -16.42
CA ARG A 242 -11.37 20.64 -16.62
C ARG A 242 -10.67 19.76 -15.56
N ASN A 243 -11.30 19.53 -14.40
CA ASN A 243 -10.76 18.67 -13.34
C ASN A 243 -10.86 17.17 -13.67
N ARG A 244 -11.43 16.80 -14.81
CA ARG A 244 -11.45 15.41 -15.28
C ARG A 244 -10.05 14.97 -15.72
N ILE A 245 -9.64 13.81 -15.24
CA ILE A 245 -8.39 13.15 -15.64
C ILE A 245 -8.67 12.36 -16.92
N GLY A 246 -7.98 12.71 -18.00
CA GLY A 246 -8.09 12.03 -19.29
C GLY A 246 -9.46 12.11 -19.96
N ALA A 247 -9.81 11.14 -20.80
CA ALA A 247 -11.06 11.09 -21.55
C ALA A 247 -12.25 10.72 -20.65
N GLU A 248 -13.41 11.31 -20.94
CA GLU A 248 -14.67 10.96 -20.29
C GLU A 248 -15.03 9.48 -20.55
N GLY A 249 -15.53 8.81 -19.53
CA GLY A 249 -15.85 7.37 -19.60
C GLY A 249 -14.65 6.42 -19.47
N ALA A 250 -13.43 6.92 -19.53
CA ALA A 250 -12.21 6.10 -19.44
C ALA A 250 -11.73 5.82 -17.99
N GLY A 251 -12.41 6.38 -16.99
CA GLY A 251 -11.98 6.30 -15.58
C GLY A 251 -11.86 4.88 -15.05
N PHE A 252 -12.78 3.98 -15.43
CA PHE A 252 -12.70 2.58 -15.03
C PHE A 252 -11.44 1.89 -15.57
N MET A 253 -11.12 2.10 -16.84
CA MET A 253 -9.90 1.55 -17.45
C MET A 253 -8.63 2.09 -16.78
N MET A 254 -8.56 3.41 -16.56
CA MET A 254 -7.40 4.03 -15.88
C MET A 254 -7.21 3.48 -14.47
N GLN A 255 -8.31 3.27 -13.72
CA GLN A 255 -8.26 2.68 -12.40
C GLN A 255 -7.78 1.22 -12.42
N MET A 256 -8.19 0.42 -13.41
CA MET A 256 -7.71 -0.96 -13.55
C MET A 256 -6.21 -1.03 -13.86
N LEU A 257 -5.67 -0.11 -14.65
CA LEU A 257 -4.23 0.01 -14.91
C LEU A 257 -3.46 0.37 -13.63
N GLN A 258 -3.96 1.33 -12.86
CA GLN A 258 -3.37 1.77 -11.60
C GLN A 258 -3.34 0.65 -10.54
N PHE A 259 -4.32 -0.24 -10.53
CA PHE A 259 -4.38 -1.35 -9.58
C PHE A 259 -3.21 -2.34 -9.69
N GLN A 260 -2.45 -2.36 -10.79
CA GLN A 260 -1.23 -3.18 -10.87
C GLN A 260 -0.16 -2.62 -9.93
N GLU A 261 0.06 -1.29 -9.95
CA GLU A 261 1.02 -0.62 -9.06
C GLU A 261 0.58 -0.73 -7.60
N GLU A 262 -0.68 -0.46 -7.30
CA GLU A 262 -1.24 -0.60 -5.95
C GLU A 262 -1.00 -1.99 -5.35
N ARG A 263 -1.21 -3.06 -6.15
CA ARG A 263 -0.98 -4.44 -5.71
C ARG A 263 0.49 -4.75 -5.50
N LEU A 264 1.36 -4.28 -6.37
CA LEU A 264 2.82 -4.45 -6.24
C LEU A 264 3.36 -3.68 -5.05
N PHE A 265 2.94 -2.41 -4.87
CA PHE A 265 3.26 -1.61 -3.69
C PHE A 265 2.85 -2.34 -2.40
N GLY A 266 1.57 -2.76 -2.32
CA GLY A 266 1.05 -3.45 -1.14
C GLY A 266 1.78 -4.77 -0.84
N ALA A 267 2.20 -5.52 -1.86
CA ALA A 267 2.97 -6.75 -1.68
C ALA A 267 4.42 -6.47 -1.24
N ALA A 268 5.09 -5.48 -1.86
CA ALA A 268 6.45 -5.09 -1.50
C ALA A 268 6.54 -4.54 -0.08
N ASN A 269 5.59 -3.69 0.31
CA ASN A 269 5.54 -3.10 1.64
C ASN A 269 5.41 -4.13 2.77
N MET A 270 4.80 -5.29 2.50
CA MET A 270 4.69 -6.35 3.50
C MET A 270 6.01 -7.03 3.85
N ILE A 271 6.99 -7.05 2.94
CA ILE A 271 8.20 -7.88 3.07
C ILE A 271 8.97 -7.54 4.35
N LYS A 272 9.39 -6.27 4.51
CA LYS A 272 10.16 -5.82 5.69
C LYS A 272 9.36 -5.92 6.99
N GLY A 273 8.06 -5.65 6.94
CA GLY A 273 7.20 -5.78 8.11
C GLY A 273 7.09 -7.23 8.61
N LEU A 274 7.05 -8.19 7.69
CA LEU A 274 7.03 -9.62 8.04
C LEU A 274 8.40 -10.10 8.56
N GLU A 275 9.51 -9.68 7.94
CA GLU A 275 10.86 -9.93 8.46
C GLU A 275 10.98 -9.40 9.90
N HIS A 276 10.62 -8.14 10.12
CA HIS A 276 10.67 -7.53 11.46
C HIS A 276 9.82 -8.30 12.47
N CYS A 277 8.61 -8.73 12.11
CA CYS A 277 7.73 -9.51 12.98
C CYS A 277 8.39 -10.85 13.39
N ILE A 278 9.07 -11.52 12.47
CA ILE A 278 9.80 -12.77 12.71
C ILE A 278 11.02 -12.50 13.60
N ASP A 279 11.82 -11.48 13.26
CA ASP A 279 13.07 -11.15 13.96
C ASP A 279 12.83 -10.80 15.43
N VAL A 280 11.87 -9.91 15.73
CA VAL A 280 11.55 -9.55 17.13
C VAL A 280 10.99 -10.74 17.90
N THR A 281 10.35 -11.69 17.21
CA THR A 281 9.85 -12.91 17.84
C THR A 281 11.00 -13.89 18.12
N ILE A 282 11.98 -14.01 17.23
CA ILE A 282 13.19 -14.80 17.46
C ILE A 282 13.94 -14.27 18.69
N GLU A 283 14.17 -12.95 18.77
CA GLU A 283 14.87 -12.35 19.92
C GLU A 283 14.09 -12.59 21.23
N TYR A 284 12.78 -12.36 21.22
CA TYR A 284 11.96 -12.70 22.38
C TYR A 284 12.07 -14.16 22.78
N CYS A 285 12.03 -15.11 21.82
CA CYS A 285 12.13 -16.55 22.11
C CYS A 285 13.53 -16.98 22.59
N LYS A 286 14.60 -16.26 22.25
CA LYS A 286 15.96 -16.47 22.82
C LYS A 286 16.03 -16.09 24.30
N GLU A 287 15.36 -15.00 24.68
CA GLU A 287 15.36 -14.49 26.05
C GLU A 287 14.36 -15.22 26.94
N ARG A 288 13.18 -15.51 26.45
CA ARG A 288 12.10 -16.15 27.19
C ARG A 288 12.44 -17.60 27.53
N ARG A 289 12.44 -17.93 28.81
CA ARG A 289 12.69 -19.29 29.28
C ARG A 289 11.41 -19.98 29.76
N THR A 290 11.25 -21.24 29.39
CA THR A 290 10.17 -22.14 29.83
C THR A 290 10.76 -23.52 30.14
N PHE A 291 10.34 -24.13 31.22
CA PHE A 291 10.85 -25.45 31.65
C PHE A 291 12.38 -25.53 31.68
N GLY A 292 13.05 -24.44 32.08
CA GLY A 292 14.50 -24.37 32.29
C GLY A 292 15.34 -24.05 31.03
N GLN A 293 14.76 -23.93 29.84
CA GLN A 293 15.46 -23.64 28.58
C GLN A 293 14.84 -22.45 27.83
N PRO A 294 15.62 -21.78 26.92
CA PRO A 294 15.07 -20.78 26.04
C PRO A 294 13.92 -21.33 25.20
N LEU A 295 12.92 -20.49 24.94
CA LEU A 295 11.75 -20.91 24.15
C LEU A 295 12.14 -21.31 22.72
N ILE A 296 13.16 -20.65 22.15
CA ILE A 296 13.68 -20.91 20.80
C ILE A 296 14.26 -22.33 20.64
N ASP A 297 14.69 -22.99 21.72
CA ASP A 297 15.28 -24.33 21.67
C ASP A 297 14.24 -25.41 21.32
N ASN A 298 12.95 -25.09 21.38
CA ASN A 298 11.90 -25.99 20.93
C ASN A 298 11.88 -26.06 19.40
N GLN A 299 12.02 -27.27 18.85
CA GLN A 299 12.10 -27.50 17.40
C GLN A 299 10.91 -26.96 16.64
N VAL A 300 9.70 -27.06 17.20
CA VAL A 300 8.47 -26.54 16.60
C VAL A 300 8.51 -25.01 16.40
N ILE A 301 9.31 -24.30 17.19
CA ILE A 301 9.45 -22.84 17.11
C ILE A 301 10.49 -22.46 16.07
N HIS A 302 11.75 -22.90 16.23
CA HIS A 302 12.80 -22.48 15.30
C HIS A 302 12.59 -23.04 13.87
N PHE A 303 11.97 -24.19 13.68
CA PHE A 303 11.59 -24.67 12.36
C PHE A 303 10.51 -23.77 11.75
N ARG A 304 9.53 -23.35 12.55
CA ARG A 304 8.46 -22.48 12.06
C ARG A 304 8.99 -21.10 11.66
N MET A 305 9.98 -20.54 12.38
CA MET A 305 10.65 -19.30 11.98
C MET A 305 11.33 -19.45 10.62
N ALA A 306 12.05 -20.55 10.41
CA ALA A 306 12.72 -20.83 9.12
C ALA A 306 11.72 -21.01 7.96
N GLU A 307 10.60 -21.70 8.18
CA GLU A 307 9.52 -21.83 7.19
C GLU A 307 8.94 -20.48 6.81
N MET A 308 8.58 -19.65 7.80
CA MET A 308 8.01 -18.33 7.56
C MET A 308 8.98 -17.42 6.80
N MET A 309 10.26 -17.41 7.17
CA MET A 309 11.28 -16.63 6.45
C MET A 309 11.44 -17.12 5.00
N THR A 310 11.41 -18.43 4.76
CA THR A 310 11.43 -18.99 3.41
C THR A 310 10.25 -18.50 2.57
N GLU A 311 9.06 -18.41 3.16
CA GLU A 311 7.86 -17.88 2.49
C GLU A 311 7.93 -16.37 2.21
N VAL A 312 8.60 -15.60 3.10
CA VAL A 312 8.89 -14.17 2.88
C VAL A 312 9.82 -13.99 1.68
N GLU A 313 10.90 -14.79 1.58
CA GLU A 313 11.80 -14.75 0.43
C GLU A 313 11.10 -15.17 -0.89
N ALA A 314 10.20 -16.15 -0.83
CA ALA A 314 9.38 -16.50 -2.00
C ALA A 314 8.43 -15.37 -2.43
N LEU A 315 7.88 -14.60 -1.48
CA LEU A 315 7.11 -13.38 -1.78
C LEU A 315 7.99 -12.31 -2.43
N ARG A 316 9.17 -12.05 -1.88
CA ARG A 316 10.16 -11.11 -2.41
C ARG A 316 10.52 -11.45 -3.87
N ALA A 317 10.87 -12.70 -4.13
CA ALA A 317 11.20 -13.15 -5.48
C ALA A 317 10.05 -12.93 -6.47
N LEU A 318 8.81 -13.18 -6.06
CA LEU A 318 7.61 -12.96 -6.88
C LEU A 318 7.39 -11.46 -7.17
N VAL A 319 7.56 -10.59 -6.17
CA VAL A 319 7.46 -9.13 -6.33
C VAL A 319 8.52 -8.63 -7.30
N TYR A 320 9.77 -9.07 -7.13
CA TYR A 320 10.88 -8.63 -7.98
C TYR A 320 10.72 -9.11 -9.43
N GLN A 321 10.29 -10.35 -9.65
CA GLN A 321 9.97 -10.85 -11.00
C GLN A 321 8.87 -10.02 -11.67
N ALA A 322 7.80 -9.71 -10.93
CA ALA A 322 6.71 -8.90 -11.46
C ALA A 322 7.20 -7.47 -11.79
N THR A 323 8.03 -6.88 -10.94
CA THR A 323 8.60 -5.55 -11.13
C THR A 323 9.49 -5.51 -12.37
N GLU A 324 10.38 -6.48 -12.56
CA GLU A 324 11.25 -6.57 -13.74
C GLU A 324 10.43 -6.60 -15.04
N LEU A 325 9.37 -7.40 -15.08
CA LEU A 325 8.49 -7.47 -16.24
C LEU A 325 7.70 -6.19 -16.45
N TYR A 326 7.26 -5.54 -15.37
CA TYR A 326 6.53 -4.27 -15.44
C TYR A 326 7.41 -3.15 -16.03
N VAL A 327 8.63 -3.01 -15.56
CA VAL A 327 9.62 -2.04 -16.09
C VAL A 327 9.90 -2.28 -17.58
N LYS A 328 9.88 -3.54 -18.03
CA LYS A 328 9.97 -3.91 -19.45
C LYS A 328 8.67 -3.68 -20.26
N GLY A 329 7.66 -3.02 -19.68
CA GLY A 329 6.38 -2.71 -20.34
C GLY A 329 5.45 -3.90 -20.54
N ARG A 330 5.63 -4.99 -19.78
CA ARG A 330 4.77 -6.18 -19.86
C ARG A 330 3.55 -6.04 -18.94
N ASP A 331 2.42 -6.63 -19.34
CA ASP A 331 1.28 -6.77 -18.45
C ASP A 331 1.59 -7.76 -17.33
N VAL A 332 1.58 -7.28 -16.11
CA VAL A 332 1.86 -8.06 -14.90
C VAL A 332 0.62 -8.29 -14.03
N THR A 333 -0.59 -8.07 -14.54
CA THR A 333 -1.85 -8.19 -13.80
C THR A 333 -1.93 -9.53 -13.04
N ARG A 334 -1.51 -10.64 -13.67
CA ARG A 334 -1.51 -11.96 -13.04
C ARG A 334 -0.50 -12.05 -11.89
N LEU A 335 0.75 -11.65 -12.14
CA LEU A 335 1.81 -11.74 -11.13
C LEU A 335 1.57 -10.78 -9.97
N ALA A 336 1.14 -9.54 -10.24
CA ALA A 336 0.77 -8.56 -9.21
C ALA A 336 -0.40 -9.08 -8.33
N SER A 337 -1.39 -9.74 -8.95
CA SER A 337 -2.49 -10.37 -8.20
C SER A 337 -2.01 -11.55 -7.35
N MET A 338 -1.08 -12.37 -7.87
CA MET A 338 -0.46 -13.46 -7.11
C MET A 338 0.38 -12.93 -5.94
N ALA A 339 1.20 -11.90 -6.16
CA ALA A 339 2.02 -11.29 -5.12
C ALA A 339 1.14 -10.72 -3.99
N LYS A 340 0.09 -9.97 -4.34
CA LYS A 340 -0.86 -9.40 -3.38
C LYS A 340 -1.61 -10.47 -2.59
N LEU A 341 -2.09 -11.52 -3.25
CA LEU A 341 -2.73 -12.66 -2.60
C LEU A 341 -1.78 -13.35 -1.60
N LYS A 342 -0.53 -13.62 -2.04
CA LYS A 342 0.48 -14.24 -1.18
C LYS A 342 0.81 -13.34 0.00
N ALA A 343 1.03 -12.05 -0.21
CA ALA A 343 1.32 -11.07 0.85
C ALA A 343 0.20 -11.03 1.90
N GLY A 344 -1.06 -10.97 1.50
CA GLY A 344 -2.20 -10.95 2.43
C GLY A 344 -2.32 -12.23 3.26
N ARG A 345 -2.12 -13.39 2.64
CA ARG A 345 -2.17 -14.69 3.34
C ARG A 345 -0.98 -14.87 4.27
N LEU A 346 0.22 -14.56 3.79
CA LEU A 346 1.44 -14.65 4.58
C LEU A 346 1.43 -13.67 5.76
N GLY A 347 0.87 -12.47 5.59
CA GLY A 347 0.68 -11.51 6.67
C GLY A 347 -0.11 -12.08 7.84
N ARG A 348 -1.21 -12.78 7.55
CA ARG A 348 -2.02 -13.46 8.57
C ARG A 348 -1.26 -14.62 9.22
N GLU A 349 -0.58 -15.43 8.42
CA GLU A 349 0.14 -16.61 8.88
C GLU A 349 1.31 -16.25 9.80
N VAL A 350 2.16 -15.31 9.39
CA VAL A 350 3.32 -14.86 10.15
C VAL A 350 2.90 -14.17 11.45
N SER A 351 1.98 -13.20 11.35
CA SER A 351 1.58 -12.44 12.54
C SER A 351 0.85 -13.31 13.58
N ASP A 352 0.02 -14.27 13.14
CA ASP A 352 -0.66 -15.22 14.02
C ASP A 352 0.33 -16.16 14.73
N ALA A 353 1.25 -16.77 13.96
CA ALA A 353 2.27 -17.66 14.53
C ALA A 353 3.21 -16.93 15.49
N CYS A 354 3.66 -15.73 15.14
CA CYS A 354 4.51 -14.91 16.01
C CYS A 354 3.76 -14.53 17.31
N LEU A 355 2.51 -14.07 17.20
CA LEU A 355 1.67 -13.72 18.35
C LEU A 355 1.51 -14.91 19.31
N GLN A 356 1.32 -16.12 18.78
CA GLN A 356 1.24 -17.34 19.57
C GLN A 356 2.50 -17.56 20.42
N TYR A 357 3.68 -17.35 19.84
CA TYR A 357 4.95 -17.56 20.57
C TYR A 357 5.26 -16.48 21.62
N TRP A 358 4.73 -15.28 21.46
CA TRP A 358 4.76 -14.25 22.48
C TRP A 358 3.85 -14.56 23.68
N GLY A 359 2.90 -15.50 23.55
CA GLY A 359 1.99 -15.90 24.61
C GLY A 359 1.19 -14.73 25.18
N GLY A 360 1.05 -14.66 26.51
CA GLY A 360 0.30 -13.57 27.17
C GLY A 360 0.84 -12.17 26.83
N MET A 361 2.16 -12.01 26.63
CA MET A 361 2.74 -10.73 26.18
C MET A 361 2.29 -10.34 24.79
N GLY A 362 2.09 -11.30 23.88
CA GLY A 362 1.54 -11.06 22.55
C GLY A 362 0.09 -10.60 22.56
N PHE A 363 -0.68 -10.89 23.60
CA PHE A 363 -2.07 -10.47 23.73
C PHE A 363 -2.25 -9.04 24.26
N MET A 364 -1.15 -8.38 24.61
CA MET A 364 -1.16 -6.98 25.05
C MET A 364 -1.28 -6.04 23.84
N TRP A 365 -2.08 -4.97 23.99
CA TRP A 365 -2.34 -4.02 22.90
C TRP A 365 -1.08 -3.32 22.36
N ASP A 366 -0.16 -2.96 23.24
CA ASP A 366 1.07 -2.22 22.92
C ASP A 366 2.19 -3.13 22.38
N ASN A 367 1.96 -4.45 22.28
CA ASN A 367 2.95 -5.37 21.76
C ASN A 367 3.10 -5.20 20.24
N PRO A 368 4.34 -5.12 19.69
CA PRO A 368 4.57 -4.89 18.26
C PRO A 368 3.97 -5.99 17.37
N VAL A 369 4.01 -7.26 17.82
CA VAL A 369 3.45 -8.39 17.07
C VAL A 369 1.91 -8.35 17.07
N SER A 370 1.30 -7.94 18.20
CA SER A 370 -0.14 -7.72 18.30
C SER A 370 -0.58 -6.58 17.36
N ARG A 371 0.22 -5.52 17.20
CA ARG A 371 -0.01 -4.45 16.22
C ARG A 371 0.09 -5.02 14.80
N ALA A 372 1.16 -5.74 14.49
CA ALA A 372 1.33 -6.39 13.18
C ALA A 372 0.14 -7.29 12.84
N TYR A 373 -0.36 -8.09 13.79
CA TYR A 373 -1.53 -8.95 13.61
C TYR A 373 -2.79 -8.16 13.21
N ARG A 374 -3.04 -7.02 13.86
CA ARG A 374 -4.19 -6.16 13.53
C ARG A 374 -4.02 -5.47 12.17
N ASP A 375 -2.83 -4.94 11.89
CA ASP A 375 -2.55 -4.13 10.70
C ASP A 375 -2.51 -4.98 9.43
N THR A 376 -1.83 -6.13 9.46
CA THR A 376 -1.68 -7.01 8.29
C THR A 376 -3.00 -7.63 7.85
N ARG A 377 -4.01 -7.68 8.76
CA ARG A 377 -5.32 -8.24 8.41
C ARG A 377 -5.99 -7.53 7.24
N LEU A 378 -5.75 -6.21 7.09
CA LEU A 378 -6.32 -5.43 6.00
C LEU A 378 -5.82 -5.88 4.62
N VAL A 379 -4.60 -6.38 4.52
CA VAL A 379 -3.99 -6.75 3.22
C VAL A 379 -4.76 -7.87 2.49
N SER A 380 -5.49 -8.71 3.20
CA SER A 380 -6.40 -9.70 2.59
C SER A 380 -7.79 -9.13 2.23
N ILE A 381 -8.08 -7.87 2.58
CA ILE A 381 -9.39 -7.23 2.41
C ILE A 381 -9.32 -6.05 1.43
N GLY A 382 -8.45 -5.08 1.69
CA GLY A 382 -8.27 -3.87 0.89
C GLY A 382 -7.42 -4.10 -0.36
N GLY A 383 -7.45 -3.16 -1.32
CA GLY A 383 -6.69 -3.27 -2.57
C GLY A 383 -7.08 -4.48 -3.44
N GLY A 384 -8.31 -4.99 -3.26
CA GLY A 384 -8.85 -6.23 -3.82
C GLY A 384 -8.72 -7.41 -2.84
N ALA A 385 -9.87 -7.92 -2.37
CA ALA A 385 -9.93 -9.06 -1.47
C ALA A 385 -9.25 -10.31 -2.07
N ASP A 386 -8.83 -11.25 -1.22
CA ASP A 386 -8.21 -12.51 -1.65
C ASP A 386 -9.04 -13.22 -2.73
N GLU A 387 -10.37 -13.21 -2.61
CA GLU A 387 -11.31 -13.80 -3.56
C GLU A 387 -11.28 -13.09 -4.91
N ILE A 388 -11.11 -11.77 -4.93
CA ILE A 388 -10.96 -10.99 -6.16
C ILE A 388 -9.63 -11.33 -6.83
N MET A 389 -8.55 -11.44 -6.07
CA MET A 389 -7.24 -11.86 -6.60
C MET A 389 -7.32 -13.25 -7.21
N LEU A 390 -7.94 -14.22 -6.53
CA LEU A 390 -8.18 -15.56 -7.05
C LEU A 390 -9.03 -15.53 -8.32
N GLY A 391 -10.10 -14.74 -8.35
CA GLY A 391 -10.94 -14.60 -9.55
C GLY A 391 -10.17 -14.06 -10.75
N ILE A 392 -9.30 -13.04 -10.56
CA ILE A 392 -8.45 -12.49 -11.62
C ILE A 392 -7.44 -13.55 -12.10
N ILE A 393 -6.77 -14.24 -11.18
CA ILE A 393 -5.80 -15.30 -11.50
C ILE A 393 -6.48 -16.41 -12.30
N CYS A 394 -7.62 -16.92 -11.83
CA CYS A 394 -8.39 -17.96 -12.53
C CYS A 394 -8.84 -17.52 -13.93
N LYS A 395 -9.27 -16.24 -14.07
CA LYS A 395 -9.64 -15.67 -15.38
C LYS A 395 -8.45 -15.70 -16.35
N LEU A 396 -7.28 -15.26 -15.89
CA LEU A 396 -6.07 -15.18 -16.71
C LEU A 396 -5.43 -16.57 -16.97
N MET A 397 -5.77 -17.58 -16.17
CA MET A 397 -5.44 -18.99 -16.42
C MET A 397 -6.45 -19.69 -17.34
N GLY A 398 -7.57 -19.05 -17.68
CA GLY A 398 -8.61 -19.64 -18.53
C GLY A 398 -9.45 -20.73 -17.84
N ILE A 399 -9.47 -20.79 -16.49
CA ILE A 399 -10.15 -21.83 -15.71
C ILE A 399 -11.44 -21.34 -15.02
N LEU A 400 -11.84 -20.08 -15.22
CA LEU A 400 -13.14 -19.62 -14.70
C LEU A 400 -14.27 -20.30 -15.46
N PRO A 401 -15.30 -20.83 -14.75
CA PRO A 401 -16.50 -21.35 -15.41
C PRO A 401 -17.13 -20.26 -16.27
N GLY A 402 -17.48 -20.58 -17.52
CA GLY A 402 -18.24 -19.68 -18.38
C GLY A 402 -19.56 -19.28 -17.71
N LYS A 403 -20.00 -18.03 -17.88
CA LYS A 403 -21.36 -17.63 -17.45
C LYS A 403 -22.33 -18.60 -18.12
N LYS A 404 -23.10 -19.40 -17.34
CA LYS A 404 -24.25 -20.09 -17.86
C LYS A 404 -25.13 -19.03 -18.53
N LYS A 405 -25.34 -19.14 -19.86
CA LYS A 405 -26.38 -18.36 -20.53
C LYS A 405 -27.70 -18.81 -19.92
N GLY A 406 -28.25 -18.00 -19.03
CA GLY A 406 -29.64 -18.09 -18.61
C GLY A 406 -30.56 -17.48 -19.66
#